data_f911bcbfea9406110f8312bb04a3702b
#
_entry.id   f911bcbfea9406110f8312bb04a3702b
#
_cell.length_a   1.000
_cell.length_b   1.000
_cell.length_c   1.000
_cell.angle_alpha   90.00
_cell.angle_beta   90.00
_cell.angle_gamma   90.00
#
_symmetry.space_group_name_H-M   'P 1'
#
loop_
_entity.id
_entity.type
_entity.pdbx_description
1 polymer ?
#
loop_
_entity_poly.entity_id
_entity_poly.type
_entity_poly.pdbx_seq_one_letter_code
_entity_poly.pdbx_strand_id
1 'polypeptide(L)'
;MKTFTTIAIDGGAGSGKSTTATKLSANLNFLHVDTGSHYRSIASVLNKQNLTLNQIDENLNKFKLSSSISGFKSSLLINNNVVPESILRSEEVNNSVSKYASISSVRKLLFEYQRSQVELAKKHNFNGLVMEGRDIGSIILPNADLKLFLHAPESIRQDRRSSDGEKDQIFQRDQMDSSRKVAPLVQSVDSIMINTGELSIEEVFSQILSLINDL
;
A
#
# COMPACT_ATOMS: atom_id res chain seq x y z
N MET A 1 -26.17 1.86 -8.07
CA MET A 1 -24.73 1.97 -7.76
C MET A 1 -24.57 2.40 -6.31
N LYS A 2 -23.66 1.79 -5.59
CA LYS A 2 -23.28 2.19 -4.24
C LYS A 2 -22.78 3.64 -4.26
N THR A 3 -23.14 4.43 -3.28
CA THR A 3 -22.76 5.87 -3.24
C THR A 3 -21.27 6.10 -2.97
N PHE A 4 -20.54 5.10 -2.48
CA PHE A 4 -19.10 5.13 -2.23
C PHE A 4 -18.57 3.70 -2.21
N THR A 5 -17.50 3.41 -2.96
CA THR A 5 -16.92 2.07 -3.08
C THR A 5 -15.51 2.01 -2.50
N THR A 6 -15.22 0.96 -1.73
CA THR A 6 -13.88 0.70 -1.17
C THR A 6 -13.27 -0.54 -1.81
N ILE A 7 -12.05 -0.41 -2.34
CA ILE A 7 -11.30 -1.50 -2.95
C ILE A 7 -10.00 -1.71 -2.18
N ALA A 8 -9.79 -2.93 -1.70
CA ALA A 8 -8.55 -3.38 -1.09
C ALA A 8 -7.73 -4.19 -2.10
N ILE A 9 -6.46 -3.82 -2.32
CA ILE A 9 -5.55 -4.53 -3.21
C ILE A 9 -4.33 -4.99 -2.43
N ASP A 10 -4.19 -6.30 -2.25
CA ASP A 10 -3.05 -6.92 -1.61
C ASP A 10 -2.20 -7.72 -2.60
N GLY A 11 -0.95 -8.02 -2.23
CA GLY A 11 -0.05 -8.83 -3.06
C GLY A 11 1.42 -8.47 -2.85
N GLY A 12 2.33 -9.31 -3.35
CA GLY A 12 3.78 -9.17 -3.23
C GLY A 12 4.36 -7.93 -3.91
N ALA A 13 5.65 -7.69 -3.72
CA ALA A 13 6.36 -6.64 -4.45
C ALA A 13 6.36 -6.93 -5.96
N GLY A 14 6.19 -5.92 -6.83
CA GLY A 14 6.18 -6.10 -8.28
C GLY A 14 4.94 -6.79 -8.86
N SER A 15 3.88 -7.05 -8.06
CA SER A 15 2.65 -7.72 -8.52
C SER A 15 1.67 -6.79 -9.28
N GLY A 16 2.04 -5.55 -9.58
CA GLY A 16 1.20 -4.63 -10.38
C GLY A 16 0.16 -3.82 -9.59
N LYS A 17 0.16 -3.88 -8.25
CA LYS A 17 -0.83 -3.17 -7.41
C LYS A 17 -0.90 -1.67 -7.69
N SER A 18 0.25 -0.99 -7.67
CA SER A 18 0.28 0.48 -7.82
C SER A 18 -0.16 0.92 -9.22
N THR A 19 0.21 0.18 -10.25
CA THR A 19 -0.24 0.42 -11.62
C THR A 19 -1.76 0.26 -11.72
N THR A 20 -2.28 -0.82 -11.16
CA THR A 20 -3.71 -1.12 -11.13
C THR A 20 -4.48 -0.07 -10.33
N ALA A 21 -4.03 0.27 -9.11
CA ALA A 21 -4.65 1.26 -8.26
C ALA A 21 -4.67 2.65 -8.90
N THR A 22 -3.56 3.07 -9.51
CA THR A 22 -3.47 4.34 -10.25
C THR A 22 -4.48 4.39 -11.40
N LYS A 23 -4.58 3.31 -12.18
CA LYS A 23 -5.52 3.25 -13.31
C LYS A 23 -6.98 3.26 -12.86
N LEU A 24 -7.32 2.49 -11.82
CA LEU A 24 -8.67 2.50 -11.23
C LEU A 24 -9.04 3.90 -10.72
N SER A 25 -8.13 4.54 -9.99
CA SER A 25 -8.36 5.86 -9.40
C SER A 25 -8.64 6.93 -10.45
N ALA A 26 -7.86 6.96 -11.52
CA ALA A 26 -8.02 7.94 -12.59
C ALA A 26 -9.34 7.74 -13.39
N ASN A 27 -9.75 6.48 -13.59
CA ASN A 27 -10.94 6.19 -14.41
C ASN A 27 -12.26 6.27 -13.63
N LEU A 28 -12.22 6.02 -12.30
CA LEU A 28 -13.43 5.93 -11.48
C LEU A 28 -13.61 7.12 -10.52
N ASN A 29 -12.70 8.09 -10.53
CA ASN A 29 -12.63 9.18 -9.53
C ASN A 29 -12.51 8.60 -8.11
N PHE A 30 -11.58 7.67 -7.88
CA PHE A 30 -11.30 7.10 -6.57
C PHE A 30 -10.03 7.70 -5.99
N LEU A 31 -9.96 7.83 -4.65
CA LEU A 31 -8.73 8.21 -3.97
C LEU A 31 -7.78 7.00 -3.92
N HIS A 32 -6.58 7.14 -4.46
CA HIS A 32 -5.52 6.13 -4.37
C HIS A 32 -4.70 6.30 -3.08
N VAL A 33 -4.58 5.24 -2.31
CA VAL A 33 -3.80 5.17 -1.08
C VAL A 33 -2.77 4.04 -1.17
N ASP A 34 -1.50 4.40 -1.33
CA ASP A 34 -0.36 3.46 -1.28
C ASP A 34 0.15 3.36 0.17
N THR A 35 -0.26 2.30 0.89
CA THR A 35 0.19 2.11 2.28
C THR A 35 1.67 1.73 2.37
N GLY A 36 2.25 1.15 1.34
CA GLY A 36 3.68 0.91 1.24
C GLY A 36 4.48 2.21 1.34
N SER A 37 3.99 3.30 0.75
CA SER A 37 4.61 4.62 0.86
C SER A 37 4.53 5.18 2.29
N HIS A 38 3.49 4.85 3.06
CA HIS A 38 3.37 5.25 4.47
C HIS A 38 4.46 4.59 5.33
N TYR A 39 4.67 3.27 5.20
CA TYR A 39 5.75 2.58 5.89
C TYR A 39 7.13 3.07 5.46
N ARG A 40 7.31 3.38 4.19
CA ARG A 40 8.54 3.97 3.64
C ARG A 40 8.81 5.37 4.20
N SER A 41 7.78 6.18 4.37
CA SER A 41 7.89 7.51 5.00
C SER A 41 8.36 7.38 6.45
N ILE A 42 7.77 6.48 7.23
CA ILE A 42 8.24 6.20 8.60
C ILE A 42 9.68 5.69 8.60
N ALA A 43 10.00 4.71 7.73
CA ALA A 43 11.35 4.14 7.63
C ALA A 43 12.39 5.23 7.32
N SER A 44 12.10 6.12 6.37
CA SER A 44 13.03 7.20 5.99
C SER A 44 13.33 8.19 7.12
N VAL A 45 12.33 8.46 7.98
CA VAL A 45 12.52 9.35 9.14
C VAL A 45 13.30 8.64 10.26
N LEU A 46 13.01 7.36 10.50
CA LEU A 46 13.66 6.58 11.56
C LEU A 46 15.11 6.19 11.20
N ASN A 47 15.40 5.88 9.93
CA ASN A 47 16.77 5.57 9.47
C ASN A 47 17.74 6.71 9.79
N LYS A 48 17.32 7.96 9.60
CA LYS A 48 18.17 9.13 9.87
C LYS A 48 18.62 9.26 11.33
N GLN A 49 17.95 8.56 12.26
CA GLN A 49 18.14 8.75 13.69
C GLN A 49 18.89 7.60 14.37
N ASN A 50 19.12 6.49 13.66
CA ASN A 50 19.83 5.29 14.15
C ASN A 50 19.34 4.79 15.54
N LEU A 51 18.02 4.63 15.69
CA LEU A 51 17.35 4.40 16.96
C LEU A 51 17.32 2.94 17.39
N THR A 52 17.38 2.69 18.70
CA THR A 52 16.97 1.41 19.32
C THR A 52 15.44 1.26 19.29
N LEU A 53 14.91 0.04 19.51
CA LEU A 53 13.47 -0.21 19.53
C LEU A 53 12.72 0.67 20.54
N ASN A 54 13.25 0.85 21.76
CA ASN A 54 12.62 1.70 22.77
C ASN A 54 12.57 3.18 22.34
N GLN A 55 13.65 3.65 21.71
CA GLN A 55 13.72 5.02 21.19
C GLN A 55 12.76 5.22 19.99
N ILE A 56 12.46 4.15 19.23
CA ILE A 56 11.46 4.22 18.16
C ILE A 56 10.10 4.58 18.75
N ASP A 57 9.63 3.91 19.79
CA ASP A 57 8.32 4.16 20.41
C ASP A 57 8.20 5.61 20.91
N GLU A 58 9.23 6.13 21.56
CA GLU A 58 9.27 7.52 22.03
C GLU A 58 9.22 8.53 20.85
N ASN A 59 9.88 8.22 19.74
CA ASN A 59 9.87 9.09 18.57
C ASN A 59 8.53 9.04 17.82
N LEU A 60 7.91 7.86 17.70
CA LEU A 60 6.60 7.73 17.06
C LEU A 60 5.52 8.59 17.75
N ASN A 61 5.60 8.76 19.08
CA ASN A 61 4.68 9.62 19.84
C ASN A 61 4.76 11.11 19.44
N LYS A 62 5.86 11.53 18.82
CA LYS A 62 6.06 12.91 18.33
C LYS A 62 5.56 13.13 16.91
N PHE A 63 5.16 12.07 16.20
CA PHE A 63 4.71 12.16 14.82
C PHE A 63 3.26 12.60 14.75
N LYS A 64 3.02 13.73 14.11
CA LYS A 64 1.68 14.19 13.72
C LYS A 64 1.48 13.79 12.26
N LEU A 65 0.56 12.85 12.04
CA LEU A 65 0.25 12.34 10.71
C LEU A 65 -0.89 13.17 10.10
N SER A 66 -0.72 13.58 8.85
CA SER A 66 -1.74 14.25 8.05
C SER A 66 -1.60 13.84 6.58
N SER A 67 -2.53 14.24 5.74
CA SER A 67 -2.53 13.89 4.32
C SER A 67 -2.46 15.12 3.43
N SER A 68 -1.79 14.99 2.28
CA SER A 68 -1.99 15.88 1.14
C SER A 68 -2.55 15.07 -0.03
N ILE A 69 -3.45 15.68 -0.80
CA ILE A 69 -4.03 15.08 -2.01
C ILE A 69 -3.50 15.82 -3.23
N SER A 70 -2.98 15.07 -4.18
CA SER A 70 -2.57 15.59 -5.49
C SER A 70 -3.18 14.71 -6.59
N GLY A 71 -4.07 15.30 -7.38
CA GLY A 71 -4.90 14.52 -8.31
C GLY A 71 -5.72 13.46 -7.57
N PHE A 72 -5.49 12.20 -7.88
CA PHE A 72 -6.16 11.07 -7.24
C PHE A 72 -5.33 10.41 -6.12
N LYS A 73 -4.12 10.89 -5.84
CA LYS A 73 -3.19 10.26 -4.89
C LYS A 73 -3.20 10.97 -3.54
N SER A 74 -3.37 10.20 -2.46
CA SER A 74 -3.12 10.62 -1.08
C SER A 74 -1.68 10.32 -0.70
N SER A 75 -1.00 11.31 -0.10
CA SER A 75 0.36 11.18 0.42
C SER A 75 0.40 11.49 1.91
N LEU A 76 1.16 10.68 2.66
CA LEU A 76 1.38 10.88 4.09
C LEU A 76 2.33 12.05 4.32
N LEU A 77 1.93 12.96 5.22
CA LEU A 77 2.81 13.95 5.82
C LEU A 77 3.12 13.58 7.27
N ILE A 78 4.39 13.68 7.63
CA ILE A 78 4.85 13.54 9.02
C ILE A 78 5.31 14.92 9.48
N ASN A 79 4.66 15.46 10.51
CA ASN A 79 4.93 16.81 11.02
C ASN A 79 4.87 17.89 9.90
N ASN A 80 3.83 17.80 9.04
CA ASN A 80 3.60 18.64 7.86
C ASN A 80 4.63 18.53 6.73
N ASN A 81 5.52 17.53 6.76
CA ASN A 81 6.51 17.31 5.71
C ASN A 81 6.16 16.05 4.92
N VAL A 82 6.17 16.16 3.60
CA VAL A 82 6.10 15.00 2.69
C VAL A 82 7.51 14.47 2.44
N VAL A 83 7.65 13.16 2.41
CA VAL A 83 8.92 12.53 2.00
C VAL A 83 8.92 12.41 0.47
N PRO A 84 9.94 12.96 -0.22
CA PRO A 84 10.03 12.87 -1.68
C PRO A 84 10.07 11.43 -2.18
N GLU A 85 9.47 11.18 -3.36
CA GLU A 85 9.42 9.84 -3.96
C GLU A 85 10.81 9.23 -4.15
N SER A 86 11.82 10.03 -4.52
CA SER A 86 13.20 9.60 -4.65
C SER A 86 13.79 9.02 -3.35
N ILE A 87 13.39 9.55 -2.20
CA ILE A 87 13.77 9.04 -0.90
C ILE A 87 12.97 7.78 -0.57
N LEU A 88 11.65 7.78 -0.84
CA LEU A 88 10.79 6.62 -0.59
C LEU A 88 11.28 5.37 -1.36
N ARG A 89 11.90 5.55 -2.53
CA ARG A 89 12.41 4.49 -3.40
C ARG A 89 13.92 4.26 -3.26
N SER A 90 14.59 4.95 -2.35
CA SER A 90 16.03 4.75 -2.12
C SER A 90 16.33 3.34 -1.65
N GLU A 91 17.55 2.87 -1.94
CA GLU A 91 18.03 1.55 -1.52
C GLU A 91 17.99 1.39 0.00
N GLU A 92 18.37 2.43 0.75
CA GLU A 92 18.33 2.45 2.21
C GLU A 92 16.91 2.19 2.75
N VAL A 93 15.90 2.87 2.20
CA VAL A 93 14.50 2.67 2.59
C VAL A 93 13.98 1.31 2.12
N ASN A 94 14.35 0.87 0.90
CA ASN A 94 13.98 -0.45 0.40
C ASN A 94 14.46 -1.58 1.31
N ASN A 95 15.70 -1.47 1.82
CA ASN A 95 16.32 -2.49 2.69
C ASN A 95 15.77 -2.48 4.12
N SER A 96 15.17 -1.39 4.58
CA SER A 96 14.71 -1.23 5.98
C SER A 96 13.19 -1.29 6.15
N VAL A 97 12.41 -1.02 5.11
CA VAL A 97 10.95 -0.85 5.23
C VAL A 97 10.24 -2.07 5.82
N SER A 98 10.59 -3.29 5.42
CA SER A 98 9.95 -4.51 5.96
C SER A 98 10.27 -4.72 7.44
N LYS A 99 11.48 -4.34 7.91
CA LYS A 99 11.84 -4.33 9.32
C LYS A 99 10.93 -3.38 10.11
N TYR A 100 10.77 -2.13 9.67
CA TYR A 100 9.89 -1.18 10.36
C TYR A 100 8.41 -1.58 10.26
N ALA A 101 7.97 -2.14 9.15
CA ALA A 101 6.61 -2.64 8.99
C ALA A 101 6.28 -3.86 9.88
N SER A 102 7.27 -4.53 10.46
CA SER A 102 7.08 -5.61 11.44
C SER A 102 6.94 -5.10 12.88
N ILE A 103 7.23 -3.82 13.15
CA ILE A 103 7.18 -3.23 14.49
C ILE A 103 5.72 -2.88 14.84
N SER A 104 5.21 -3.44 15.93
CA SER A 104 3.80 -3.28 16.33
C SER A 104 3.40 -1.83 16.59
N SER A 105 4.27 -1.00 17.17
CA SER A 105 4.00 0.41 17.43
C SER A 105 3.92 1.23 16.14
N VAL A 106 4.75 0.94 15.14
CA VAL A 106 4.67 1.55 13.80
C VAL A 106 3.33 1.20 13.14
N ARG A 107 2.94 -0.07 13.22
CA ARG A 107 1.64 -0.50 12.67
C ARG A 107 0.47 0.15 13.39
N LYS A 108 0.51 0.22 14.73
CA LYS A 108 -0.53 0.88 15.53
C LYS A 108 -0.67 2.36 15.15
N LEU A 109 0.44 3.08 14.99
CA LEU A 109 0.44 4.49 14.56
C LEU A 109 -0.22 4.66 13.19
N LEU A 110 0.10 3.78 12.21
CA LEU A 110 -0.42 3.88 10.86
C LEU A 110 -1.84 3.33 10.70
N PHE A 111 -2.29 2.44 11.57
CA PHE A 111 -3.59 1.77 11.44
C PHE A 111 -4.76 2.76 11.36
N GLU A 112 -4.90 3.63 12.36
CA GLU A 112 -5.97 4.63 12.40
C GLU A 112 -5.83 5.65 11.26
N TYR A 113 -4.60 6.06 10.95
CA TYR A 113 -4.33 6.96 9.84
C TYR A 113 -4.75 6.37 8.49
N GLN A 114 -4.44 5.10 8.24
CA GLN A 114 -4.82 4.42 7.00
C GLN A 114 -6.35 4.29 6.89
N ARG A 115 -7.03 3.91 7.96
CA ARG A 115 -8.49 3.82 7.97
C ARG A 115 -9.17 5.17 7.78
N SER A 116 -8.62 6.24 8.33
CA SER A 116 -9.17 7.60 8.16
C SER A 116 -9.16 8.09 6.71
N GLN A 117 -8.40 7.44 5.81
CA GLN A 117 -8.39 7.79 4.39
C GLN A 117 -9.74 7.56 3.71
N VAL A 118 -10.59 6.68 4.23
CA VAL A 118 -11.97 6.48 3.74
C VAL A 118 -12.79 7.77 3.93
N GLU A 119 -12.76 8.33 5.14
CA GLU A 119 -13.47 9.58 5.42
C GLU A 119 -12.84 10.79 4.70
N LEU A 120 -11.52 10.77 4.52
CA LEU A 120 -10.83 11.77 3.72
C LEU A 120 -11.32 11.75 2.26
N ALA A 121 -11.44 10.56 1.66
CA ALA A 121 -11.95 10.41 0.30
C ALA A 121 -13.39 10.94 0.14
N LYS A 122 -14.28 10.60 1.09
CA LYS A 122 -15.66 11.12 1.11
C LYS A 122 -15.70 12.65 1.22
N LYS A 123 -14.89 13.21 2.13
CA LYS A 123 -14.80 14.67 2.35
C LYS A 123 -14.36 15.43 1.10
N HIS A 124 -13.54 14.80 0.26
CA HIS A 124 -13.03 15.38 -0.98
C HIS A 124 -13.84 14.99 -2.23
N ASN A 125 -15.07 14.44 -2.04
CA ASN A 125 -16.00 14.08 -3.11
C ASN A 125 -15.46 13.05 -4.12
N PHE A 126 -14.60 12.13 -3.67
CA PHE A 126 -14.26 10.96 -4.47
C PHE A 126 -15.42 9.96 -4.47
N ASN A 127 -15.61 9.26 -5.58
CA ASN A 127 -16.64 8.22 -5.69
C ASN A 127 -16.29 6.95 -4.91
N GLY A 128 -15.04 6.83 -4.48
CA GLY A 128 -14.53 5.68 -3.75
C GLY A 128 -13.08 5.84 -3.35
N LEU A 129 -12.54 4.75 -2.82
CA LEU A 129 -11.14 4.65 -2.41
C LEU A 129 -10.57 3.32 -2.91
N VAL A 130 -9.37 3.35 -3.48
CA VAL A 130 -8.55 2.16 -3.68
C VAL A 130 -7.32 2.23 -2.80
N MET A 131 -7.16 1.26 -1.92
CA MET A 131 -6.02 1.15 -1.00
C MET A 131 -5.22 -0.11 -1.33
N GLU A 132 -3.92 0.06 -1.49
CA GLU A 132 -3.01 -1.04 -1.78
C GLU A 132 -2.00 -1.31 -0.67
N GLY A 133 -1.65 -2.59 -0.49
CA GLY A 133 -0.67 -2.98 0.52
C GLY A 133 -0.35 -4.47 0.57
N ARG A 134 -0.34 -5.02 1.81
CA ARG A 134 -0.05 -6.42 2.12
C ARG A 134 -1.13 -7.08 2.98
N ASP A 135 -1.89 -6.27 3.69
CA ASP A 135 -2.86 -6.68 4.71
C ASP A 135 -4.10 -5.77 4.70
N ILE A 136 -4.40 -5.19 3.54
CA ILE A 136 -5.50 -4.23 3.42
C ILE A 136 -6.83 -4.95 3.61
N GLY A 137 -7.10 -5.98 2.81
CA GLY A 137 -8.35 -6.74 2.85
C GLY A 137 -8.50 -7.61 4.10
N SER A 138 -7.39 -7.98 4.76
CA SER A 138 -7.43 -8.80 5.97
C SER A 138 -7.51 -8.00 7.27
N ILE A 139 -6.86 -6.82 7.34
CA ILE A 139 -6.66 -6.07 8.59
C ILE A 139 -7.17 -4.63 8.50
N ILE A 140 -6.74 -3.85 7.48
CA ILE A 140 -7.01 -2.42 7.43
C ILE A 140 -8.47 -2.14 7.04
N LEU A 141 -8.94 -2.75 5.95
CA LEU A 141 -10.29 -2.62 5.41
C LEU A 141 -10.96 -4.01 5.29
N PRO A 142 -11.18 -4.71 6.41
CA PRO A 142 -11.74 -6.08 6.38
C PRO A 142 -13.16 -6.14 5.80
N ASN A 143 -13.84 -5.01 5.71
CA ASN A 143 -15.18 -4.86 5.13
C ASN A 143 -15.14 -4.08 3.80
N ALA A 144 -14.01 -4.09 3.09
CA ALA A 144 -13.93 -3.50 1.75
C ALA A 144 -14.94 -4.17 0.80
N ASP A 145 -15.56 -3.36 -0.08
CA ASP A 145 -16.58 -3.83 -1.01
C ASP A 145 -16.02 -4.82 -2.04
N LEU A 146 -14.76 -4.62 -2.42
CA LEU A 146 -14.02 -5.54 -3.27
C LEU A 146 -12.62 -5.75 -2.69
N LYS A 147 -12.22 -7.01 -2.55
CA LYS A 147 -10.88 -7.39 -2.12
C LYS A 147 -10.19 -8.16 -3.24
N LEU A 148 -9.01 -7.71 -3.60
CA LEU A 148 -8.19 -8.28 -4.67
C LEU A 148 -6.85 -8.74 -4.10
N PHE A 149 -6.38 -9.88 -4.55
CA PHE A 149 -5.03 -10.35 -4.30
C PHE A 149 -4.29 -10.50 -5.63
N LEU A 150 -3.39 -9.55 -5.92
CA LEU A 150 -2.61 -9.56 -7.15
C LEU A 150 -1.33 -10.37 -6.97
N HIS A 151 -1.10 -11.32 -7.86
CA HIS A 151 0.11 -12.12 -7.90
C HIS A 151 0.71 -12.18 -9.31
N ALA A 152 1.98 -12.48 -9.41
CA ALA A 152 2.67 -12.85 -10.63
C ALA A 152 3.88 -13.73 -10.26
N PRO A 153 4.38 -14.58 -11.16
CA PRO A 153 5.63 -15.31 -10.98
C PRO A 153 6.77 -14.37 -10.54
N GLU A 154 7.65 -14.88 -9.68
CA GLU A 154 8.75 -14.08 -9.12
C GLU A 154 9.64 -13.47 -10.20
N SER A 155 9.98 -14.22 -11.25
CA SER A 155 10.79 -13.74 -12.38
C SER A 155 10.18 -12.50 -13.03
N ILE A 156 8.87 -12.53 -13.31
CA ILE A 156 8.16 -11.39 -13.92
C ILE A 156 8.16 -10.18 -12.97
N ARG A 157 7.98 -10.39 -11.68
CA ARG A 157 7.99 -9.32 -10.69
C ARG A 157 9.39 -8.70 -10.53
N GLN A 158 10.44 -9.53 -10.61
CA GLN A 158 11.83 -9.08 -10.57
C GLN A 158 12.17 -8.23 -11.82
N ASP A 159 11.74 -8.68 -13.00
CA ASP A 159 11.96 -7.95 -14.25
C ASP A 159 11.27 -6.57 -14.22
N ARG A 160 10.03 -6.51 -13.73
CA ARG A 160 9.30 -5.24 -13.57
C ARG A 160 10.04 -4.28 -12.65
N ARG A 161 10.53 -4.76 -11.50
CA ARG A 161 11.27 -3.93 -10.54
C ARG A 161 12.60 -3.44 -11.11
N SER A 162 13.30 -4.31 -11.82
CA SER A 162 14.54 -3.93 -12.50
C SER A 162 14.30 -2.86 -13.56
N SER A 163 13.21 -2.95 -14.31
CA SER A 163 12.80 -1.94 -15.30
C SER A 163 12.41 -0.61 -14.65
N ASP A 164 11.86 -0.63 -13.42
CA ASP A 164 11.60 0.56 -12.63
C ASP A 164 12.87 1.18 -11.99
N GLY A 165 14.04 0.57 -12.22
CA GLY A 165 15.32 1.01 -11.66
C GLY A 165 15.50 0.65 -10.18
N GLU A 166 14.65 -0.19 -9.61
CA GLU A 166 14.73 -0.61 -8.22
C GLU A 166 15.53 -1.91 -8.07
N LYS A 167 16.56 -1.87 -7.21
CA LYS A 167 17.44 -3.02 -6.89
C LYS A 167 17.02 -3.62 -5.55
N ASP A 168 15.77 -4.03 -5.37
CA ASP A 168 15.37 -4.68 -4.15
C ASP A 168 15.31 -6.22 -4.31
N GLN A 169 15.55 -6.90 -3.20
CA GLN A 169 15.48 -8.35 -3.14
C GLN A 169 14.04 -8.76 -2.87
N ILE A 170 13.23 -8.88 -3.93
CA ILE A 170 11.79 -9.19 -3.85
C ILE A 170 11.52 -10.42 -2.98
N PHE A 171 12.27 -11.51 -3.21
CA PHE A 171 12.10 -12.75 -2.47
C PHE A 171 12.24 -12.56 -0.96
N GLN A 172 13.31 -11.90 -0.52
CA GLN A 172 13.55 -11.65 0.91
C GLN A 172 12.45 -10.77 1.52
N ARG A 173 12.00 -9.76 0.79
CA ARG A 173 10.91 -8.89 1.23
C ARG A 173 9.60 -9.65 1.37
N ASP A 174 9.22 -10.42 0.36
CA ASP A 174 7.99 -11.20 0.40
C ASP A 174 8.05 -12.27 1.49
N GLN A 175 9.22 -12.88 1.73
CA GLN A 175 9.43 -13.81 2.84
C GLN A 175 9.27 -13.11 4.19
N MET A 176 9.87 -11.93 4.37
CA MET A 176 9.69 -11.12 5.58
C MET A 176 8.24 -10.70 5.76
N ASP A 177 7.57 -10.26 4.69
CA ASP A 177 6.18 -9.80 4.73
C ASP A 177 5.21 -10.96 5.06
N SER A 178 5.46 -12.17 4.54
CA SER A 178 4.62 -13.35 4.79
C SER A 178 4.88 -14.01 6.16
N SER A 179 6.10 -13.91 6.69
CA SER A 179 6.48 -14.52 7.98
C SER A 179 6.21 -13.64 9.20
N ARG A 180 5.66 -12.43 9.02
CA ARG A 180 5.33 -11.53 10.13
C ARG A 180 4.36 -12.20 11.10
N LYS A 181 4.62 -12.03 12.41
CA LYS A 181 3.68 -12.48 13.46
C LYS A 181 2.40 -11.64 13.50
N VAL A 182 2.48 -10.39 13.06
CA VAL A 182 1.35 -9.45 13.03
C VAL A 182 1.15 -8.99 11.59
N ALA A 183 -0.08 -9.14 11.10
CA ALA A 183 -0.49 -8.73 9.75
C ALA A 183 0.44 -9.27 8.63
N PRO A 184 0.58 -10.59 8.50
CA PRO A 184 1.35 -11.19 7.42
C PRO A 184 0.73 -10.89 6.04
N LEU A 185 1.54 -10.94 5.00
CA LEU A 185 1.04 -10.97 3.63
C LEU A 185 0.34 -12.31 3.39
N VAL A 186 -0.98 -12.29 3.43
CA VAL A 186 -1.84 -13.45 3.16
C VAL A 186 -3.01 -13.03 2.27
N GLN A 187 -3.45 -13.95 1.45
CA GLN A 187 -4.70 -13.78 0.74
C GLN A 187 -5.85 -13.86 1.73
N SER A 188 -6.70 -12.83 1.82
CA SER A 188 -7.93 -12.91 2.63
C SER A 188 -8.94 -13.88 2.00
N VAL A 189 -9.74 -14.55 2.84
CA VAL A 189 -10.63 -15.65 2.43
C VAL A 189 -11.61 -15.24 1.32
N ASP A 190 -12.07 -13.99 1.36
CA ASP A 190 -13.03 -13.41 0.46
C ASP A 190 -12.41 -12.54 -0.65
N SER A 191 -11.08 -12.60 -0.84
CA SER A 191 -10.43 -11.88 -1.92
C SER A 191 -10.39 -12.68 -3.23
N ILE A 192 -10.57 -11.97 -4.33
CA ILE A 192 -10.41 -12.51 -5.67
C ILE A 192 -8.96 -12.42 -6.07
N MET A 193 -8.37 -13.57 -6.42
CA MET A 193 -7.00 -13.62 -6.92
C MET A 193 -6.94 -13.30 -8.41
N ILE A 194 -6.00 -12.43 -8.80
CA ILE A 194 -5.74 -12.10 -10.21
C ILE A 194 -4.26 -12.35 -10.51
N ASN A 195 -4.00 -13.21 -11.52
CA ASN A 195 -2.65 -13.43 -12.02
C ASN A 195 -2.27 -12.35 -13.04
N THR A 196 -1.54 -11.35 -12.57
CA THR A 196 -1.09 -10.24 -13.42
C THR A 196 0.10 -10.60 -14.30
N GLY A 197 0.71 -11.78 -14.10
CA GLY A 197 1.84 -12.25 -14.91
C GLY A 197 1.45 -12.64 -16.32
N GLU A 198 0.20 -13.04 -16.51
CA GLU A 198 -0.35 -13.53 -17.78
C GLU A 198 -1.25 -12.49 -18.48
N LEU A 199 -1.55 -11.38 -17.81
CA LEU A 199 -2.47 -10.37 -18.28
C LEU A 199 -1.74 -9.04 -18.53
N SER A 200 -2.16 -8.34 -19.57
CA SER A 200 -1.79 -6.95 -19.77
C SER A 200 -2.47 -6.04 -18.73
N ILE A 201 -1.98 -4.82 -18.59
CA ILE A 201 -2.58 -3.81 -17.68
C ILE A 201 -4.05 -3.56 -18.04
N GLU A 202 -4.39 -3.54 -19.34
CA GLU A 202 -5.76 -3.33 -19.82
C GLU A 202 -6.69 -4.50 -19.47
N GLU A 203 -6.20 -5.73 -19.59
CA GLU A 203 -6.98 -6.91 -19.24
C GLU A 203 -7.23 -7.00 -17.74
N VAL A 204 -6.20 -6.72 -16.90
CA VAL A 204 -6.37 -6.62 -15.45
C VAL A 204 -7.41 -5.56 -15.09
N PHE A 205 -7.30 -4.37 -15.69
CA PHE A 205 -8.26 -3.28 -15.45
C PHE A 205 -9.69 -3.67 -15.85
N SER A 206 -9.86 -4.24 -17.03
CA SER A 206 -11.18 -4.66 -17.54
C SER A 206 -11.82 -5.73 -16.66
N GLN A 207 -11.03 -6.70 -16.20
CA GLN A 207 -11.50 -7.73 -15.28
C GLN A 207 -11.99 -7.12 -13.96
N ILE A 208 -11.20 -6.19 -13.37
CA ILE A 208 -11.56 -5.54 -12.11
C ILE A 208 -12.80 -4.64 -12.31
N LEU A 209 -12.91 -3.95 -13.45
CA LEU A 209 -14.05 -3.10 -13.74
C LEU A 209 -15.35 -3.93 -13.82
N SER A 210 -15.31 -5.13 -14.42
CA SER A 210 -16.46 -6.05 -14.41
C SER A 210 -16.87 -6.40 -12.97
N LEU A 211 -15.91 -6.74 -12.10
CA LEU A 211 -16.18 -7.07 -10.69
C LEU A 211 -16.80 -5.88 -9.92
N ILE A 212 -16.39 -4.65 -10.24
CA ILE A 212 -16.96 -3.44 -9.62
C ILE A 212 -18.40 -3.21 -10.07
N ASN A 213 -18.72 -3.51 -11.33
CA ASN A 213 -20.08 -3.34 -11.85
C ASN A 213 -21.08 -4.36 -11.26
N ASP A 214 -20.57 -5.46 -10.71
CA ASP A 214 -21.37 -6.52 -10.07
C ASP A 214 -21.65 -6.24 -8.57
N LEU A 215 -21.08 -5.14 -7.98
CA LEU A 215 -21.31 -4.71 -6.60
C LEU A 215 -22.64 -3.94 -6.45
#